data_4fc2657218033f28316618f0adfd6b54
#
_entry.id   4fc2657218033f28316618f0adfd6b54
#
_cell.length_a   1.000
_cell.length_b   1.000
_cell.length_c   1.000
_cell.angle_alpha   90.00
_cell.angle_beta   90.00
_cell.angle_gamma   90.00
#
_symmetry.space_group_name_H-M   'P 1'
#
loop_
_entity.id
_entity.type
_entity.pdbx_description
1 polymer ?
#
loop_
_entity_poly.entity_id
_entity_poly.type
_entity_poly.pdbx_seq_one_letter_code
_entity_poly.pdbx_strand_id
1 'polypeptide(L)'
;LCIFSFGGHCCILLGIFAVALMPKTVTRVAHWIINLLERVGVSATKIEGWRTFVDGEIYSFSEKFKLSAGHFSSMLLTVIITMLQLAFFYLVPYFLMLAFGHHEVDFFSVMAASAFVQLLSSAVPLPGGTGGAEGGFALFLGHFFGSAATAGYLLWRLITFIAPTILAAPLLGLK
;
A
#
# COMPACT_ATOMS: atom_id res chain seq x y z
N LEU A 1 1.43 -3.15 -17.00
CA LEU A 1 0.75 -3.14 -15.70
C LEU A 1 1.70 -2.71 -14.58
N CYS A 2 2.84 -3.37 -14.37
CA CYS A 2 3.79 -3.03 -13.30
C CYS A 2 4.29 -1.58 -13.36
N ILE A 3 4.61 -1.05 -14.55
CA ILE A 3 5.05 0.34 -14.74
C ILE A 3 3.95 1.32 -14.31
N PHE A 4 2.69 1.07 -14.67
CA PHE A 4 1.56 1.91 -14.26
C PHE A 4 1.31 1.84 -12.76
N SER A 5 1.38 0.64 -12.18
CA SER A 5 1.23 0.46 -10.72
C SER A 5 2.36 1.17 -9.97
N PHE A 6 3.60 0.98 -10.38
CA PHE A 6 4.75 1.67 -9.79
C PHE A 6 4.66 3.18 -9.93
N GLY A 7 4.33 3.68 -11.14
CA GLY A 7 4.13 5.10 -11.39
C GLY A 7 3.02 5.70 -10.51
N GLY A 8 1.90 5.00 -10.37
CA GLY A 8 0.79 5.40 -9.49
C GLY A 8 1.23 5.53 -8.03
N HIS A 9 1.97 4.54 -7.50
CA HIS A 9 2.49 4.59 -6.13
C HIS A 9 3.49 5.73 -5.93
N CYS A 10 4.37 5.97 -6.91
CA CYS A 10 5.28 7.12 -6.87
C CYS A 10 4.51 8.45 -6.85
N CYS A 11 3.47 8.59 -7.67
CA CYS A 11 2.64 9.80 -7.67
C CYS A 11 1.93 10.00 -6.33
N ILE A 12 1.39 8.95 -5.71
CA ILE A 12 0.74 9.01 -4.39
C ILE A 12 1.76 9.44 -3.33
N LEU A 13 2.94 8.82 -3.29
CA LEU A 13 4.01 9.18 -2.35
C LEU A 13 4.46 10.63 -2.54
N LEU A 14 4.69 11.08 -3.77
CA LEU A 14 5.03 12.46 -4.06
C LEU A 14 3.92 13.42 -3.62
N GLY A 15 2.64 13.04 -3.82
CA GLY A 15 1.49 13.79 -3.33
C GLY A 15 1.49 13.94 -1.80
N ILE A 16 1.71 12.84 -1.07
CA ILE A 16 1.77 12.84 0.39
C ILE A 16 2.92 13.74 0.88
N PHE A 17 4.12 13.61 0.30
CA PHE A 17 5.25 14.46 0.66
C PHE A 17 5.02 15.93 0.28
N ALA A 18 4.36 16.21 -0.84
CA ALA A 18 3.99 17.58 -1.22
C ALA A 18 3.04 18.20 -0.19
N VAL A 19 2.01 17.48 0.27
CA VAL A 19 1.09 17.93 1.32
C VAL A 19 1.85 18.18 2.63
N ALA A 20 2.76 17.27 3.00
CA ALA A 20 3.51 17.34 4.24
C ALA A 20 4.48 18.52 4.28
N LEU A 21 5.23 18.73 3.19
CA LEU A 21 6.34 19.70 3.14
C LEU A 21 5.94 21.06 2.56
N MET A 22 4.96 21.10 1.66
CA MET A 22 4.56 22.31 0.92
C MET A 22 3.04 22.55 1.00
N PRO A 23 2.44 22.64 2.22
CA PRO A 23 0.98 22.75 2.38
C PRO A 23 0.42 23.97 1.63
N LYS A 24 1.10 25.11 1.68
CA LYS A 24 0.66 26.36 0.99
C LYS A 24 0.52 26.19 -0.53
N THR A 25 1.45 25.44 -1.16
CA THR A 25 1.42 25.20 -2.61
C THR A 25 0.30 24.24 -2.96
N VAL A 26 0.15 23.16 -2.18
CA VAL A 26 -0.90 22.17 -2.39
C VAL A 26 -2.28 22.80 -2.19
N THR A 27 -2.50 23.59 -1.14
CA THR A 27 -3.75 24.33 -0.92
C THR A 27 -4.06 25.26 -2.09
N ARG A 28 -3.08 25.98 -2.63
CA ARG A 28 -3.27 26.86 -3.79
C ARG A 28 -3.71 26.08 -5.04
N VAL A 29 -3.07 24.93 -5.32
CA VAL A 29 -3.44 24.08 -6.44
C VAL A 29 -4.83 23.48 -6.24
N ALA A 30 -5.15 23.02 -5.03
CA ALA A 30 -6.47 22.49 -4.70
C ALA A 30 -7.57 23.55 -4.89
N HIS A 31 -7.36 24.77 -4.42
CA HIS A 31 -8.29 25.88 -4.65
C HIS A 31 -8.45 26.23 -6.13
N TRP A 32 -7.36 26.18 -6.90
CA TRP A 32 -7.44 26.36 -8.34
C TRP A 32 -8.31 25.30 -9.02
N ILE A 33 -8.13 24.03 -8.64
CA ILE A 33 -8.97 22.92 -9.14
C ILE A 33 -10.44 23.11 -8.72
N ILE A 34 -10.69 23.46 -7.46
CA ILE A 34 -12.04 23.69 -6.93
C ILE A 34 -12.73 24.83 -7.71
N ASN A 35 -12.02 25.92 -7.97
CA ASN A 35 -12.54 27.04 -8.75
C ASN A 35 -12.86 26.63 -10.21
N LEU A 36 -12.06 25.73 -10.79
CA LEU A 36 -12.34 25.18 -12.10
C LEU A 36 -13.62 24.34 -12.12
N LEU A 37 -13.80 23.49 -11.10
CA LEU A 37 -15.00 22.66 -10.92
C LEU A 37 -16.26 23.52 -10.67
N GLU A 38 -16.13 24.63 -9.97
CA GLU A 38 -17.21 25.62 -9.78
C GLU A 38 -17.67 26.19 -11.12
N ARG A 39 -16.74 26.50 -12.05
CA ARG A 39 -17.07 26.98 -13.41
C ARG A 39 -17.76 25.92 -14.27
N VAL A 40 -17.53 24.65 -14.02
CA VAL A 40 -18.18 23.51 -14.74
C VAL A 40 -19.57 23.20 -14.20
N GLY A 41 -20.05 23.91 -13.17
CA GLY A 41 -21.41 23.81 -12.65
C GLY A 41 -21.60 22.83 -11.48
N VAL A 42 -20.53 22.55 -10.73
CA VAL A 42 -20.63 21.76 -9.49
C VAL A 42 -21.37 22.58 -8.42
N SER A 43 -22.28 21.93 -7.68
CA SER A 43 -23.11 22.56 -6.64
C SER A 43 -22.26 23.33 -5.61
N ALA A 44 -22.69 24.55 -5.30
CA ALA A 44 -22.02 25.45 -4.36
C ALA A 44 -21.80 24.80 -2.97
N THR A 45 -22.76 24.04 -2.49
CA THR A 45 -22.66 23.34 -1.20
C THR A 45 -21.50 22.33 -1.16
N LYS A 46 -21.26 21.61 -2.26
CA LYS A 46 -20.12 20.69 -2.38
C LYS A 46 -18.80 21.44 -2.44
N ILE A 47 -18.75 22.54 -3.17
CA ILE A 47 -17.57 23.40 -3.30
C ILE A 47 -17.14 23.94 -1.94
N GLU A 48 -18.06 24.47 -1.15
CA GLU A 48 -17.83 24.97 0.21
C GLU A 48 -17.27 23.87 1.13
N GLY A 49 -17.87 22.68 1.09
CA GLY A 49 -17.40 21.52 1.84
C GLY A 49 -15.96 21.13 1.47
N TRP A 50 -15.62 21.13 0.18
CA TRP A 50 -14.26 20.83 -0.28
C TRP A 50 -13.24 21.90 0.11
N ARG A 51 -13.60 23.18 0.07
CA ARG A 51 -12.74 24.28 0.54
C ARG A 51 -12.43 24.12 2.03
N THR A 52 -13.45 23.91 2.85
CA THR A 52 -13.29 23.72 4.30
C THR A 52 -12.42 22.50 4.60
N PHE A 53 -12.64 21.39 3.88
CA PHE A 53 -11.81 20.18 4.02
C PHE A 53 -10.36 20.44 3.65
N VAL A 54 -10.10 21.07 2.50
CA VAL A 54 -8.74 21.38 2.02
C VAL A 54 -8.01 22.27 2.99
N ASP A 55 -8.66 23.33 3.48
CA ASP A 55 -8.04 24.29 4.39
C ASP A 55 -7.75 23.71 5.78
N GLY A 56 -8.64 22.82 6.27
CA GLY A 56 -8.45 22.15 7.56
C GLY A 56 -7.44 21.01 7.51
N GLU A 57 -7.67 20.04 6.62
CA GLU A 57 -6.93 18.77 6.63
C GLU A 57 -5.50 18.90 6.12
N ILE A 58 -5.24 19.72 5.09
CA ILE A 58 -3.87 19.89 4.54
C ILE A 58 -2.93 20.47 5.60
N TYR A 59 -3.36 21.51 6.31
CA TYR A 59 -2.52 22.11 7.35
C TYR A 59 -2.37 21.20 8.57
N SER A 60 -3.46 20.58 9.03
CA SER A 60 -3.43 19.62 10.13
C SER A 60 -2.50 18.44 9.84
N PHE A 61 -2.55 17.90 8.62
CA PHE A 61 -1.65 16.84 8.20
C PHE A 61 -0.18 17.28 8.19
N SER A 62 0.12 18.44 7.61
CA SER A 62 1.49 18.98 7.56
C SER A 62 2.05 19.24 8.96
N GLU A 63 1.26 19.77 9.88
CA GLU A 63 1.67 20.01 11.27
C GLU A 63 1.96 18.70 11.99
N LYS A 64 1.05 17.74 11.94
CA LYS A 64 1.22 16.42 12.56
C LYS A 64 2.42 15.67 11.96
N PHE A 65 2.63 15.77 10.65
CA PHE A 65 3.80 15.18 9.99
C PHE A 65 5.11 15.79 10.52
N LYS A 66 5.19 17.10 10.62
CA LYS A 66 6.38 17.81 11.15
C LYS A 66 6.64 17.46 12.61
N LEU A 67 5.59 17.37 13.43
CA LEU A 67 5.71 16.91 14.81
C LEU A 67 6.27 15.50 14.90
N SER A 68 5.74 14.58 14.09
CA SER A 68 6.23 13.19 14.02
C SER A 68 7.67 13.11 13.50
N ALA A 69 8.02 13.90 12.49
CA ALA A 69 9.38 13.98 11.94
C ALA A 69 10.39 14.55 12.95
N GLY A 70 9.94 15.39 13.89
CA GLY A 70 10.77 15.88 15.00
C GLY A 70 11.22 14.79 15.97
N HIS A 71 10.50 13.66 16.03
CA HIS A 71 10.87 12.48 16.83
C HIS A 71 11.64 11.47 15.98
N PHE A 72 12.82 11.85 15.51
CA PHE A 72 13.65 11.07 14.58
C PHE A 72 13.85 9.60 15.03
N SER A 73 14.09 9.38 16.34
CA SER A 73 14.27 8.03 16.89
C SER A 73 13.05 7.14 16.71
N SER A 74 11.86 7.66 16.98
CA SER A 74 10.60 6.92 16.79
C SER A 74 10.33 6.65 15.31
N MET A 75 10.62 7.63 14.44
CA MET A 75 10.47 7.48 13.00
C MET A 75 11.44 6.41 12.45
N LEU A 76 12.71 6.43 12.88
CA LEU A 76 13.68 5.43 12.49
C LEU A 76 13.27 4.02 12.94
N LEU A 77 12.81 3.89 14.19
CA LEU A 77 12.30 2.62 14.72
C LEU A 77 11.12 2.10 13.90
N THR A 78 10.16 2.98 13.55
CA THR A 78 9.02 2.62 12.70
C THR A 78 9.50 2.12 11.33
N VAL A 79 10.45 2.80 10.70
CA VAL A 79 11.01 2.37 9.41
C VAL A 79 11.67 1.00 9.53
N ILE A 80 12.48 0.77 10.57
CA ILE A 80 13.14 -0.53 10.78
C ILE A 80 12.10 -1.64 10.97
N ILE A 81 11.10 -1.43 11.82
CA ILE A 81 10.02 -2.41 12.05
C ILE A 81 9.27 -2.70 10.74
N THR A 82 8.94 -1.66 9.97
CA THR A 82 8.24 -1.81 8.69
C THR A 82 9.09 -2.58 7.68
N MET A 83 10.39 -2.31 7.59
CA MET A 83 11.30 -3.05 6.71
C MET A 83 11.39 -4.53 7.10
N LEU A 84 11.50 -4.82 8.40
CA LEU A 84 11.47 -6.19 8.89
C LEU A 84 10.15 -6.89 8.58
N GLN A 85 9.04 -6.22 8.81
CA GLN A 85 7.70 -6.75 8.48
C GLN A 85 7.58 -7.09 6.99
N LEU A 86 8.00 -6.18 6.10
CA LEU A 86 7.98 -6.43 4.66
C LEU A 86 8.94 -7.56 4.25
N ALA A 87 10.11 -7.63 4.84
CA ALA A 87 11.06 -8.72 4.57
C ALA A 87 10.45 -10.07 4.94
N PHE A 88 9.87 -10.21 6.14
CA PHE A 88 9.18 -11.44 6.54
C PHE A 88 8.00 -11.76 5.64
N PHE A 89 7.22 -10.77 5.25
CA PHE A 89 6.09 -10.94 4.34
C PHE A 89 6.53 -11.50 2.97
N TYR A 90 7.61 -10.97 2.40
CA TYR A 90 8.16 -11.43 1.12
C TYR A 90 8.88 -12.77 1.21
N LEU A 91 9.32 -13.18 2.41
CA LEU A 91 9.93 -14.49 2.66
C LEU A 91 8.90 -15.64 2.64
N VAL A 92 7.63 -15.38 2.90
CA VAL A 92 6.60 -16.43 2.97
C VAL A 92 6.57 -17.31 1.70
N PRO A 93 6.52 -16.77 0.46
CA PRO A 93 6.55 -17.60 -0.74
C PRO A 93 7.83 -18.44 -0.84
N TYR A 94 8.97 -17.91 -0.46
CA TYR A 94 10.24 -18.65 -0.48
C TYR A 94 10.19 -19.89 0.44
N PHE A 95 9.75 -19.73 1.68
CA PHE A 95 9.61 -20.86 2.61
C PHE A 95 8.55 -21.84 2.16
N LEU A 96 7.47 -21.40 1.55
CA LEU A 96 6.47 -22.29 0.94
C LEU A 96 7.08 -23.12 -0.18
N MET A 97 7.92 -22.53 -1.06
CA MET A 97 8.62 -23.27 -2.11
C MET A 97 9.53 -24.35 -1.53
N LEU A 98 10.30 -24.02 -0.51
CA LEU A 98 11.13 -25.02 0.20
C LEU A 98 10.28 -26.15 0.79
N ALA A 99 9.12 -25.82 1.38
CA ALA A 99 8.20 -26.82 1.92
C ALA A 99 7.57 -27.72 0.84
N PHE A 100 7.43 -27.24 -0.40
CA PHE A 100 7.00 -28.03 -1.56
C PHE A 100 8.15 -28.78 -2.24
N GLY A 101 9.38 -28.71 -1.69
CA GLY A 101 10.54 -29.42 -2.23
C GLY A 101 11.30 -28.68 -3.34
N HIS A 102 10.98 -27.44 -3.61
CA HIS A 102 11.68 -26.61 -4.59
C HIS A 102 12.90 -25.93 -3.93
N HIS A 103 14.00 -26.66 -3.79
CA HIS A 103 15.21 -26.17 -3.09
C HIS A 103 16.17 -25.38 -3.99
N GLU A 104 16.00 -25.42 -5.31
CA GLU A 104 16.89 -24.79 -6.30
C GLU A 104 16.43 -23.39 -6.72
N VAL A 105 15.42 -22.82 -6.07
CA VAL A 105 14.90 -21.49 -6.41
C VAL A 105 15.83 -20.39 -5.89
N ASP A 106 16.12 -19.42 -6.76
CA ASP A 106 16.91 -18.29 -6.38
C ASP A 106 16.14 -17.36 -5.40
N PHE A 107 16.74 -17.16 -4.25
CA PHE A 107 16.18 -16.35 -3.16
C PHE A 107 15.77 -14.94 -3.62
N PHE A 108 16.67 -14.23 -4.33
CA PHE A 108 16.42 -12.85 -4.76
C PHE A 108 15.32 -12.76 -5.81
N SER A 109 15.24 -13.73 -6.71
CA SER A 109 14.17 -13.81 -7.72
C SER A 109 12.81 -13.98 -7.06
N VAL A 110 12.69 -14.84 -6.04
CA VAL A 110 11.43 -15.03 -5.31
C VAL A 110 11.05 -13.78 -4.51
N MET A 111 12.02 -13.12 -3.86
CA MET A 111 11.79 -11.87 -3.13
C MET A 111 11.29 -10.76 -4.08
N ALA A 112 11.93 -10.62 -5.25
CA ALA A 112 11.52 -9.66 -6.26
C ALA A 112 10.11 -9.97 -6.81
N ALA A 113 9.82 -11.24 -7.13
CA ALA A 113 8.51 -11.69 -7.57
C ALA A 113 7.45 -11.38 -6.50
N SER A 114 7.73 -11.65 -5.22
CA SER A 114 6.84 -11.33 -4.09
C SER A 114 6.53 -9.85 -3.98
N ALA A 115 7.54 -8.98 -4.20
CA ALA A 115 7.34 -7.53 -4.21
C ALA A 115 6.43 -7.08 -5.38
N PHE A 116 6.57 -7.69 -6.57
CA PHE A 116 5.68 -7.40 -7.69
C PHE A 116 4.25 -7.90 -7.47
N VAL A 117 4.07 -9.05 -6.82
CA VAL A 117 2.74 -9.52 -6.40
C VAL A 117 2.07 -8.51 -5.49
N GLN A 118 2.81 -8.00 -4.48
CA GLN A 118 2.28 -7.02 -3.54
C GLN A 118 1.98 -5.68 -4.23
N LEU A 119 2.83 -5.22 -5.14
CA LEU A 119 2.61 -4.03 -5.93
C LEU A 119 1.32 -4.13 -6.76
N LEU A 120 1.10 -5.26 -7.42
CA LEU A 120 -0.10 -5.49 -8.22
C LEU A 120 -1.36 -5.64 -7.34
N SER A 121 -1.24 -6.34 -6.20
CA SER A 121 -2.32 -6.49 -5.23
C SER A 121 -2.77 -5.14 -4.67
N SER A 122 -1.84 -4.23 -4.37
CA SER A 122 -2.15 -2.91 -3.84
C SER A 122 -2.71 -1.93 -4.88
N ALA A 123 -2.53 -2.21 -6.17
CA ALA A 123 -3.13 -1.40 -7.25
C ALA A 123 -4.62 -1.67 -7.44
N VAL A 124 -5.14 -2.78 -6.91
CA VAL A 124 -6.56 -3.14 -7.01
C VAL A 124 -7.30 -2.68 -5.75
N PRO A 125 -8.24 -1.71 -5.84
CA PRO A 125 -8.91 -1.13 -4.68
C PRO A 125 -10.05 -2.03 -4.16
N LEU A 126 -9.79 -3.32 -4.01
CA LEU A 126 -10.73 -4.29 -3.45
C LEU A 126 -10.22 -4.81 -2.10
N PRO A 127 -11.11 -5.17 -1.18
CA PRO A 127 -10.71 -5.72 0.11
C PRO A 127 -9.75 -6.91 -0.04
N GLY A 128 -8.60 -6.83 0.62
CA GLY A 128 -7.53 -7.83 0.51
C GLY A 128 -6.80 -7.85 -0.84
N GLY A 129 -6.98 -6.84 -1.72
CA GLY A 129 -6.37 -6.80 -3.05
C GLY A 129 -6.85 -7.93 -3.96
N THR A 130 -8.08 -8.42 -3.75
CA THR A 130 -8.68 -9.53 -4.53
C THR A 130 -8.64 -9.24 -6.03
N GLY A 131 -8.28 -10.23 -6.83
CA GLY A 131 -8.00 -10.08 -8.26
C GLY A 131 -6.54 -9.70 -8.55
N GLY A 132 -6.01 -8.68 -7.89
CA GLY A 132 -4.61 -8.28 -8.01
C GLY A 132 -3.65 -9.28 -7.36
N ALA A 133 -4.03 -9.83 -6.21
CA ALA A 133 -3.24 -10.84 -5.52
C ALA A 133 -3.24 -12.18 -6.26
N GLU A 134 -4.41 -12.64 -6.75
CA GLU A 134 -4.54 -13.86 -7.55
C GLU A 134 -3.74 -13.73 -8.84
N GLY A 135 -4.00 -12.69 -9.60
CA GLY A 135 -3.32 -12.43 -10.87
C GLY A 135 -1.82 -12.20 -10.69
N GLY A 136 -1.44 -11.46 -9.67
CA GLY A 136 -0.04 -11.22 -9.32
C GLY A 136 0.69 -12.49 -8.94
N PHE A 137 0.11 -13.32 -8.06
CA PHE A 137 0.70 -14.59 -7.69
C PHE A 137 0.86 -15.52 -8.90
N ALA A 138 -0.19 -15.69 -9.69
CA ALA A 138 -0.13 -16.51 -10.89
C ALA A 138 0.93 -16.04 -11.89
N LEU A 139 1.05 -14.72 -12.08
CA LEU A 139 1.96 -14.12 -13.05
C LEU A 139 3.44 -14.16 -12.60
N PHE A 140 3.72 -13.85 -11.34
CA PHE A 140 5.10 -13.67 -10.86
C PHE A 140 5.63 -14.86 -10.06
N LEU A 141 4.78 -15.59 -9.33
CA LEU A 141 5.19 -16.70 -8.49
C LEU A 141 4.76 -18.06 -9.04
N GLY A 142 3.69 -18.10 -9.86
CA GLY A 142 3.11 -19.35 -10.34
C GLY A 142 4.11 -20.29 -11.03
N HIS A 143 5.04 -19.75 -11.82
CA HIS A 143 6.05 -20.55 -12.52
C HIS A 143 7.07 -21.22 -11.57
N PHE A 144 7.36 -20.62 -10.41
CA PHE A 144 8.23 -21.22 -9.40
C PHE A 144 7.58 -22.39 -8.68
N PHE A 145 6.24 -22.34 -8.49
CA PHE A 145 5.47 -23.40 -7.84
C PHE A 145 5.06 -24.54 -8.81
N GLY A 146 5.09 -24.32 -10.12
CA GLY A 146 4.69 -25.29 -11.10
C GLY A 146 3.28 -25.85 -10.85
N SER A 147 3.14 -27.17 -10.75
CA SER A 147 1.86 -27.85 -10.48
C SER A 147 1.28 -27.53 -9.09
N ALA A 148 2.11 -27.09 -8.14
CA ALA A 148 1.68 -26.72 -6.79
C ALA A 148 1.21 -25.25 -6.67
N ALA A 149 1.12 -24.49 -7.77
CA ALA A 149 0.82 -23.06 -7.74
C ALA A 149 -0.48 -22.71 -7.00
N THR A 150 -1.54 -23.48 -7.20
CA THR A 150 -2.82 -23.25 -6.50
C THR A 150 -2.70 -23.48 -5.00
N ALA A 151 -2.04 -24.56 -4.57
CA ALA A 151 -1.81 -24.85 -3.16
C ALA A 151 -0.89 -23.77 -2.53
N GLY A 152 0.16 -23.38 -3.23
CA GLY A 152 1.07 -22.31 -2.83
C GLY A 152 0.34 -20.98 -2.62
N TYR A 153 -0.53 -20.61 -3.56
CA TYR A 153 -1.36 -19.42 -3.45
C TYR A 153 -2.29 -19.48 -2.22
N LEU A 154 -3.00 -20.57 -2.02
CA LEU A 154 -3.93 -20.72 -0.89
C LEU A 154 -3.22 -20.62 0.45
N LEU A 155 -2.08 -21.30 0.60
CA LEU A 155 -1.26 -21.23 1.81
C LEU A 155 -0.66 -19.84 2.02
N TRP A 156 -0.17 -19.21 0.96
CA TRP A 156 0.32 -17.84 1.02
C TRP A 156 -0.78 -16.87 1.50
N ARG A 157 -1.99 -16.96 0.96
CA ARG A 157 -3.14 -16.14 1.38
C ARG A 157 -3.56 -16.44 2.81
N LEU A 158 -3.54 -17.71 3.20
CA LEU A 158 -3.85 -18.11 4.57
C LEU A 158 -2.89 -17.44 5.56
N ILE A 159 -1.60 -17.49 5.28
CA ILE A 159 -0.56 -16.97 6.19
C ILE A 159 -0.52 -15.44 6.18
N THR A 160 -0.62 -14.81 5.00
CA THR A 160 -0.35 -13.38 4.85
C THR A 160 -1.59 -12.49 5.01
N PHE A 161 -2.77 -13.04 4.84
CA PHE A 161 -4.02 -12.27 4.87
C PHE A 161 -5.05 -12.85 5.86
N ILE A 162 -5.42 -14.12 5.71
CA ILE A 162 -6.54 -14.71 6.47
C ILE A 162 -6.18 -14.84 7.96
N ALA A 163 -5.06 -15.47 8.27
CA ALA A 163 -4.65 -15.69 9.66
C ALA A 163 -4.42 -14.38 10.43
N PRO A 164 -3.68 -13.38 9.91
CA PRO A 164 -3.55 -12.09 10.58
C PRO A 164 -4.89 -11.37 10.77
N THR A 165 -5.80 -11.46 9.80
CA THR A 165 -7.13 -10.85 9.89
C THR A 165 -7.97 -11.48 11.00
N ILE A 166 -7.97 -12.82 11.10
CA ILE A 166 -8.68 -13.54 12.16
C ILE A 166 -8.08 -13.23 13.55
N LEU A 167 -6.74 -13.21 13.64
CA LEU A 167 -6.05 -12.91 14.90
C LEU A 167 -6.27 -11.46 15.36
N ALA A 168 -6.42 -10.53 14.44
CA ALA A 168 -6.68 -9.13 14.75
C ALA A 168 -8.16 -8.83 15.08
N ALA A 169 -9.10 -9.66 14.62
CA ALA A 169 -10.53 -9.43 14.80
C ALA A 169 -10.96 -9.24 16.28
N PRO A 170 -10.48 -10.01 17.27
CA PRO A 170 -10.83 -9.80 18.68
C PRO A 170 -10.39 -8.44 19.21
N LEU A 171 -9.30 -7.86 18.69
CA LEU A 171 -8.78 -6.55 19.13
C LEU A 171 -9.71 -5.40 18.75
N LEU A 172 -10.53 -5.56 17.71
CA LEU A 172 -11.54 -4.58 17.29
C LEU A 172 -12.77 -4.56 18.22
N GLY A 173 -13.02 -5.63 18.96
CA GLY A 173 -14.13 -5.75 19.93
C GLY A 173 -13.78 -5.31 21.34
N LEU A 174 -12.51 -5.08 21.64
CA LEU A 174 -12.05 -4.60 22.94
C LEU A 174 -12.16 -3.06 22.98
N LYS A 175 -13.38 -2.57 23.28
CA LYS A 175 -13.66 -1.19 23.68
C LYS A 175 -13.96 -1.12 25.15
#